data_f6e875218357d1af80ddd4e045c191f8
#
_entry.id   f6e875218357d1af80ddd4e045c191f8
#
_cell.length_a   1.000
_cell.length_b   1.000
_cell.length_c   1.000
_cell.angle_alpha   90.00
_cell.angle_beta   90.00
_cell.angle_gamma   90.00
#
_symmetry.space_group_name_H-M   'P 1'
#
loop_
_entity.id
_entity.type
_entity.pdbx_description
1 polymer ?
#
loop_
_entity_poly.entity_id
_entity_poly.type
_entity_poly.pdbx_seq_one_letter_code
_entity_poly.pdbx_strand_id
1 'polypeptide(L)'
;CTSWNKKGFLVDGCAHWIMGSGPGSSFYKIYNELLDMESIPFLNHDIRMVIEVKETVDKYGSNQFKLYTNLNQLQAYLLDLSPEDSVLIISFISDIRKMQKYDLPPILDDLPFVKSAIRGFKMIKYVEFLFLFLKWNNETNYTFSKRFKNPFLQEAIRLLYDNEEVKMMVMMMPLAFFDVKSCGYPLGGSIAFAKYF
;
A
#
# COMPACT_ATOMS: atom_id res chain seq x y z
N CYS A 1 -6.10 -8.11 -18.47
CA CYS A 1 -6.68 -8.93 -17.38
C CYS A 1 -6.58 -10.39 -17.76
N THR A 2 -5.94 -11.21 -16.92
CA THR A 2 -5.73 -12.64 -17.20
C THR A 2 -6.43 -13.46 -16.14
N SER A 3 -7.53 -14.12 -16.54
CA SER A 3 -8.24 -15.06 -15.67
C SER A 3 -8.62 -16.29 -16.49
N TRP A 4 -8.69 -17.45 -15.85
CA TRP A 4 -9.03 -18.71 -16.50
C TRP A 4 -9.81 -19.63 -15.58
N ASN A 5 -10.61 -20.50 -16.17
CA ASN A 5 -11.31 -21.54 -15.44
C ASN A 5 -10.46 -22.82 -15.37
N LYS A 6 -10.31 -23.38 -14.15
CA LYS A 6 -9.67 -24.66 -13.93
C LYS A 6 -10.47 -25.48 -12.93
N LYS A 7 -10.98 -26.62 -13.36
CA LYS A 7 -11.76 -27.56 -12.52
C LYS A 7 -12.93 -26.92 -11.76
N GLY A 8 -13.64 -25.97 -12.41
CA GLY A 8 -14.78 -25.28 -11.81
C GLY A 8 -14.41 -24.04 -10.96
N PHE A 9 -13.12 -23.74 -10.81
CA PHE A 9 -12.64 -22.56 -10.10
C PHE A 9 -12.22 -21.49 -11.11
N LEU A 10 -12.63 -20.26 -10.87
CA LEU A 10 -12.10 -19.09 -11.56
C LEU A 10 -10.78 -18.69 -10.89
N VAL A 11 -9.67 -18.76 -11.65
CA VAL A 11 -8.36 -18.30 -11.18
C VAL A 11 -8.12 -16.92 -11.77
N ASP A 12 -7.97 -15.92 -10.91
CA ASP A 12 -7.63 -14.56 -11.30
C ASP A 12 -6.12 -14.35 -11.11
N GLY A 13 -5.40 -14.15 -12.20
CA GLY A 13 -3.95 -13.95 -12.21
C GLY A 13 -3.52 -12.50 -12.39
N CYS A 14 -4.45 -11.53 -12.33
CA CYS A 14 -4.14 -10.16 -12.70
C CYS A 14 -4.37 -9.17 -11.55
N ALA A 15 -5.61 -8.93 -11.15
CA ALA A 15 -5.92 -7.85 -10.21
C ALA A 15 -6.02 -8.37 -8.78
N HIS A 16 -5.09 -7.97 -7.93
CA HIS A 16 -5.18 -8.20 -6.48
C HIS A 16 -5.89 -7.04 -5.77
N TRP A 17 -5.74 -5.83 -6.28
CA TRP A 17 -6.39 -4.60 -5.84
C TRP A 17 -6.22 -3.52 -6.90
N ILE A 18 -7.10 -2.53 -6.89
CA ILE A 18 -7.02 -1.36 -7.78
C ILE A 18 -6.75 -0.12 -6.96
N MET A 19 -5.55 0.43 -7.12
CA MET A 19 -5.17 1.69 -6.49
C MET A 19 -6.00 2.82 -7.10
N GLY A 20 -6.61 3.64 -6.24
CA GLY A 20 -7.54 4.67 -6.68
C GLY A 20 -8.99 4.21 -6.86
N SER A 21 -9.36 3.03 -6.35
CA SER A 21 -10.75 2.54 -6.39
C SER A 21 -11.72 3.32 -5.49
N GLY A 22 -11.21 4.11 -4.54
CA GLY A 22 -12.02 4.96 -3.67
C GLY A 22 -12.20 6.38 -4.21
N PRO A 23 -13.37 7.01 -3.98
CA PRO A 23 -13.63 8.38 -4.43
C PRO A 23 -12.67 9.37 -3.76
N GLY A 24 -12.29 10.43 -4.50
CA GLY A 24 -11.46 11.51 -3.99
C GLY A 24 -10.01 11.48 -4.45
N SER A 25 -9.48 10.36 -4.94
CA SER A 25 -8.13 10.28 -5.53
C SER A 25 -8.10 10.77 -6.98
N SER A 26 -6.94 11.22 -7.45
CA SER A 26 -6.74 11.55 -8.88
C SER A 26 -6.88 10.31 -9.75
N PHE A 27 -6.46 9.14 -9.28
CA PHE A 27 -6.68 7.87 -9.99
C PHE A 27 -8.17 7.59 -10.20
N TYR A 28 -9.00 7.78 -9.16
CA TYR A 28 -10.43 7.59 -9.28
C TYR A 28 -11.05 8.50 -10.36
N LYS A 29 -10.62 9.77 -10.41
CA LYS A 29 -11.08 10.72 -11.43
C LYS A 29 -10.70 10.27 -12.84
N ILE A 30 -9.45 9.82 -13.02
CA ILE A 30 -8.97 9.31 -14.31
C ILE A 30 -9.76 8.06 -14.73
N TYR A 31 -9.99 7.13 -13.81
CA TYR A 31 -10.80 5.94 -14.10
C TYR A 31 -12.24 6.31 -14.43
N ASN A 32 -12.81 7.30 -13.73
CA ASN A 32 -14.18 7.73 -13.94
C ASN A 32 -14.40 8.48 -15.27
N GLU A 33 -13.33 8.89 -15.97
CA GLU A 33 -13.41 9.37 -17.36
C GLU A 33 -13.65 8.22 -18.36
N LEU A 34 -13.27 6.99 -18.00
CA LEU A 34 -13.34 5.80 -18.86
C LEU A 34 -14.42 4.82 -18.42
N LEU A 35 -14.75 4.80 -17.13
CA LEU A 35 -15.61 3.82 -16.47
C LEU A 35 -16.55 4.53 -15.50
N ASP A 36 -17.76 4.01 -15.34
CA ASP A 36 -18.60 4.41 -14.21
C ASP A 36 -18.11 3.72 -12.93
N MET A 37 -17.17 4.37 -12.24
CA MET A 37 -16.53 3.81 -11.03
C MET A 37 -17.51 3.61 -9.88
N GLU A 38 -18.63 4.35 -9.83
CA GLU A 38 -19.67 4.21 -8.80
C GLU A 38 -20.44 2.89 -8.94
N SER A 39 -20.58 2.41 -10.19
CA SER A 39 -21.25 1.15 -10.48
C SER A 39 -20.43 -0.10 -10.18
N ILE A 40 -19.12 0.06 -9.97
CA ILE A 40 -18.19 -1.07 -9.75
C ILE A 40 -18.09 -1.37 -8.26
N PRO A 41 -18.54 -2.54 -7.79
CA PRO A 41 -18.44 -2.91 -6.39
C PRO A 41 -16.99 -3.31 -6.06
N PHE A 42 -16.40 -2.66 -5.05
CA PHE A 42 -15.08 -2.97 -4.53
C PHE A 42 -15.14 -3.51 -3.11
N LEU A 43 -14.39 -4.57 -2.85
CA LEU A 43 -14.17 -5.11 -1.51
C LEU A 43 -12.85 -4.53 -0.94
N ASN A 44 -12.95 -3.87 0.20
CA ASN A 44 -11.78 -3.42 0.96
C ASN A 44 -11.49 -4.44 2.06
N HIS A 45 -10.36 -5.13 1.96
CA HIS A 45 -9.93 -6.12 2.94
C HIS A 45 -9.37 -5.45 4.19
N ASP A 46 -9.64 -6.00 5.38
CA ASP A 46 -9.06 -5.53 6.66
C ASP A 46 -7.63 -6.00 6.85
N ILE A 47 -7.28 -7.15 6.26
CA ILE A 47 -5.94 -7.74 6.31
C ILE A 47 -5.43 -7.87 4.87
N ARG A 48 -4.29 -7.24 4.59
CA ARG A 48 -3.64 -7.34 3.28
C ARG A 48 -2.99 -8.71 3.06
N MET A 49 -2.29 -9.19 4.08
CA MET A 49 -1.62 -10.49 4.05
C MET A 49 -1.42 -11.04 5.46
N VAL A 50 -1.30 -12.35 5.53
CA VAL A 50 -0.85 -13.08 6.72
C VAL A 50 0.46 -13.76 6.35
N ILE A 51 1.50 -13.55 7.17
CA ILE A 51 2.83 -14.14 6.98
C ILE A 51 3.04 -15.17 8.07
N GLU A 52 3.39 -16.37 7.68
CA GLU A 52 3.81 -17.42 8.60
C GLU A 52 5.31 -17.30 8.87
N VAL A 53 5.65 -16.95 10.10
CA VAL A 53 7.02 -16.84 10.59
C VAL A 53 7.46 -18.21 11.10
N LYS A 54 8.56 -18.74 10.57
CA LYS A 54 8.94 -20.13 10.84
C LYS A 54 9.85 -20.30 12.05
N GLU A 55 10.71 -19.31 12.29
CA GLU A 55 11.80 -19.42 13.27
C GLU A 55 11.45 -18.84 14.64
N THR A 56 10.45 -17.97 14.69
CA THR A 56 10.04 -17.28 15.91
C THR A 56 8.53 -17.27 16.07
N VAL A 57 8.08 -16.98 17.29
CA VAL A 57 6.66 -16.75 17.62
C VAL A 57 6.53 -15.40 18.30
N ASP A 58 5.32 -14.83 18.24
CA ASP A 58 5.00 -13.62 18.98
C ASP A 58 4.84 -13.91 20.49
N LYS A 59 4.60 -12.88 21.29
CA LYS A 59 4.43 -12.99 22.75
C LYS A 59 3.21 -13.83 23.18
N TYR A 60 2.33 -14.17 22.25
CA TYR A 60 1.15 -15.02 22.46
C TYR A 60 1.35 -16.46 21.98
N GLY A 61 2.54 -16.80 21.47
CA GLY A 61 2.85 -18.10 20.90
C GLY A 61 2.34 -18.31 19.47
N SER A 62 1.89 -17.25 18.80
CA SER A 62 1.48 -17.31 17.39
C SER A 62 2.67 -17.12 16.47
N ASN A 63 2.70 -17.90 15.39
CA ASN A 63 3.67 -17.74 14.29
C ASN A 63 3.09 -16.93 13.11
N GLN A 64 1.91 -16.35 13.27
CA GLN A 64 1.26 -15.57 12.20
C GLN A 64 1.35 -14.07 12.44
N PHE A 65 2.02 -13.38 11.53
CA PHE A 65 2.03 -11.93 11.45
C PHE A 65 0.92 -11.45 10.50
N LYS A 66 0.11 -10.48 10.95
CA LYS A 66 -0.99 -9.92 10.16
C LYS A 66 -0.67 -8.48 9.73
N LEU A 67 -0.62 -8.24 8.44
CA LEU A 67 -0.49 -6.89 7.91
C LEU A 67 -1.88 -6.27 7.73
N TYR A 68 -2.34 -5.51 8.71
CA TYR A 68 -3.62 -4.81 8.66
C TYR A 68 -3.59 -3.64 7.69
N THR A 69 -4.71 -3.40 7.02
CA THR A 69 -4.88 -2.29 6.07
C THR A 69 -5.21 -0.98 6.77
N ASN A 70 -5.90 -1.03 7.92
CA ASN A 70 -6.16 0.14 8.75
C ASN A 70 -4.92 0.49 9.59
N LEU A 71 -4.40 1.71 9.43
CA LEU A 71 -3.16 2.16 10.08
C LEU A 71 -3.28 2.28 11.60
N ASN A 72 -4.46 2.59 12.13
CA ASN A 72 -4.65 2.63 13.59
C ASN A 72 -4.56 1.23 14.17
N GLN A 73 -5.21 0.26 13.51
CA GLN A 73 -5.16 -1.14 13.91
C GLN A 73 -3.75 -1.73 13.76
N LEU A 74 -3.07 -1.43 12.64
CA LEU A 74 -1.69 -1.85 12.41
C LEU A 74 -0.76 -1.28 13.48
N GLN A 75 -0.88 0.02 13.81
CA GLN A 75 -0.09 0.66 14.84
C GLN A 75 -0.31 0.02 16.21
N ALA A 76 -1.57 -0.19 16.60
CA ALA A 76 -1.91 -0.81 17.88
C ALA A 76 -1.35 -2.24 17.98
N TYR A 77 -1.49 -3.03 16.90
CA TYR A 77 -0.96 -4.38 16.81
C TYR A 77 0.57 -4.43 16.94
N LEU A 78 1.29 -3.57 16.20
CA LEU A 78 2.75 -3.53 16.25
C LEU A 78 3.26 -3.07 17.63
N LEU A 79 2.63 -2.05 18.23
CA LEU A 79 2.98 -1.56 19.56
C LEU A 79 2.69 -2.60 20.65
N ASP A 80 1.63 -3.39 20.50
CA ASP A 80 1.34 -4.48 21.40
C ASP A 80 2.39 -5.59 21.28
N LEU A 81 2.80 -5.97 20.07
CA LEU A 81 3.84 -6.99 19.86
C LEU A 81 5.23 -6.55 20.35
N SER A 82 5.58 -5.27 20.19
CA SER A 82 6.90 -4.75 20.50
C SER A 82 6.86 -3.32 21.06
N PRO A 83 6.53 -3.15 22.34
CA PRO A 83 6.56 -1.84 22.98
C PRO A 83 7.94 -1.17 22.97
N GLU A 84 9.02 -1.97 22.99
CA GLU A 84 10.41 -1.53 22.92
C GLU A 84 10.80 -0.86 21.60
N ASP A 85 10.03 -1.11 20.53
CA ASP A 85 10.22 -0.54 19.19
C ASP A 85 9.23 0.62 18.91
N SER A 86 8.56 1.14 19.95
CA SER A 86 7.49 2.14 19.83
C SER A 86 7.87 3.36 18.99
N VAL A 87 9.07 3.91 19.18
CA VAL A 87 9.56 5.09 18.43
C VAL A 87 9.65 4.77 16.94
N LEU A 88 10.18 3.61 16.58
CA LEU A 88 10.28 3.15 15.21
C LEU A 88 8.90 2.95 14.58
N ILE A 89 8.00 2.26 15.29
CA ILE A 89 6.64 1.96 14.85
C ILE A 89 5.83 3.25 14.63
N ILE A 90 5.84 4.18 15.59
CA ILE A 90 5.13 5.44 15.49
C ILE A 90 5.65 6.27 14.31
N SER A 91 6.98 6.36 14.14
CA SER A 91 7.60 7.07 13.02
C SER A 91 7.20 6.45 11.68
N PHE A 92 7.24 5.13 11.56
CA PHE A 92 6.86 4.39 10.36
C PHE A 92 5.39 4.67 9.95
N ILE A 93 4.47 4.48 10.89
CA ILE A 93 3.03 4.73 10.65
C ILE A 93 2.76 6.22 10.34
N SER A 94 3.44 7.14 11.03
CA SER A 94 3.34 8.58 10.76
C SER A 94 3.76 8.91 9.32
N ASP A 95 4.82 8.30 8.82
CA ASP A 95 5.29 8.54 7.46
C ASP A 95 4.31 7.99 6.41
N ILE A 96 3.66 6.84 6.66
CA ILE A 96 2.57 6.34 5.79
C ILE A 96 1.39 7.33 5.79
N ARG A 97 0.98 7.85 6.94
CA ARG A 97 -0.09 8.86 7.02
C ARG A 97 0.25 10.15 6.28
N LYS A 98 1.52 10.56 6.28
CA LYS A 98 1.94 11.70 5.47
C LYS A 98 1.78 11.43 3.99
N MET A 99 2.09 10.21 3.51
CA MET A 99 1.90 9.82 2.11
C MET A 99 0.45 9.96 1.64
N GLN A 100 -0.53 9.73 2.51
CA GLN A 100 -1.96 9.89 2.19
C GLN A 100 -2.35 11.30 1.76
N LYS A 101 -1.59 12.32 2.16
CA LYS A 101 -1.84 13.71 1.79
C LYS A 101 -1.47 14.02 0.33
N TYR A 102 -0.71 13.13 -0.29
CA TYR A 102 -0.18 13.34 -1.63
C TYR A 102 -0.91 12.43 -2.60
N ASP A 103 -1.60 13.08 -3.51
CA ASP A 103 -2.16 12.45 -4.70
C ASP A 103 -1.09 12.40 -5.80
N LEU A 104 -1.39 11.74 -6.91
CA LEU A 104 -0.50 11.73 -8.06
C LEU A 104 -0.07 13.17 -8.42
N PRO A 105 1.23 13.40 -8.68
CA PRO A 105 1.64 14.66 -9.27
C PRO A 105 0.92 14.83 -10.61
N PRO A 106 0.52 16.07 -10.96
CA PRO A 106 -0.15 16.30 -12.22
C PRO A 106 0.69 15.75 -13.37
N ILE A 107 0.05 14.91 -14.22
CA ILE A 107 0.67 14.35 -15.40
C ILE A 107 1.26 15.49 -16.24
N LEU A 108 2.50 15.28 -16.66
CA LEU A 108 3.24 16.29 -17.44
C LEU A 108 2.70 16.30 -18.87
N ASP A 109 1.61 17.03 -19.11
CA ASP A 109 1.21 17.38 -20.46
C ASP A 109 2.15 18.45 -21.03
N ASP A 110 2.34 18.45 -22.34
CA ASP A 110 3.12 19.44 -23.07
C ASP A 110 2.46 20.83 -22.98
N LEU A 111 2.72 21.54 -21.88
CA LEU A 111 2.10 22.84 -21.60
C LEU A 111 3.09 24.00 -21.87
N PRO A 112 2.60 25.15 -22.39
CA PRO A 112 3.40 26.35 -22.61
C PRO A 112 4.16 26.83 -21.36
N PHE A 113 5.31 27.46 -21.55
CA PHE A 113 6.26 27.93 -20.53
C PHE A 113 5.63 28.59 -19.29
N VAL A 114 4.62 29.48 -19.48
CA VAL A 114 3.93 30.17 -18.38
C VAL A 114 3.21 29.22 -17.44
N LYS A 115 2.60 28.15 -18.00
CA LYS A 115 1.96 27.09 -17.21
C LYS A 115 2.99 26.22 -16.50
N SER A 116 4.23 26.16 -17.00
CA SER A 116 5.35 25.46 -16.37
C SER A 116 5.78 26.14 -15.06
N ALA A 117 5.80 27.47 -14.97
CA ALA A 117 6.12 28.20 -13.75
C ALA A 117 5.06 27.99 -12.65
N ILE A 118 3.77 28.05 -13.02
CA ILE A 118 2.65 27.77 -12.10
C ILE A 118 2.72 26.31 -11.61
N ARG A 119 3.15 25.37 -12.46
CA ARG A 119 3.38 23.98 -12.10
C ARG A 119 4.53 23.85 -11.10
N GLY A 120 5.63 24.57 -11.28
CA GLY A 120 6.75 24.63 -10.34
C GLY A 120 6.27 24.98 -8.93
N PHE A 121 5.44 26.01 -8.79
CA PHE A 121 4.82 26.36 -7.51
C PHE A 121 3.92 25.26 -6.95
N LYS A 122 3.13 24.58 -7.78
CA LYS A 122 2.30 23.45 -7.34
C LYS A 122 3.14 22.25 -6.93
N MET A 123 4.33 22.08 -7.47
CA MET A 123 5.26 20.97 -7.10
C MET A 123 5.90 21.18 -5.73
N ILE A 124 5.96 22.40 -5.18
CA ILE A 124 6.51 22.67 -3.85
C ILE A 124 5.80 21.85 -2.78
N LYS A 125 4.50 21.64 -2.90
CA LYS A 125 3.73 20.79 -1.98
C LYS A 125 4.20 19.32 -1.96
N TYR A 126 4.89 18.84 -3.00
CA TYR A 126 5.41 17.47 -3.08
C TYR A 126 6.83 17.31 -2.54
N VAL A 127 7.46 18.39 -2.06
CA VAL A 127 8.83 18.34 -1.53
C VAL A 127 8.90 17.38 -0.33
N GLU A 128 7.93 17.44 0.60
CA GLU A 128 7.85 16.51 1.73
C GLU A 128 7.70 15.05 1.23
N PHE A 129 6.86 14.82 0.22
CA PHE A 129 6.70 13.51 -0.39
C PHE A 129 8.01 13.02 -1.03
N LEU A 130 8.75 13.89 -1.71
CA LEU A 130 10.04 13.53 -2.30
C LEU A 130 11.04 13.08 -1.23
N PHE A 131 11.11 13.77 -0.09
CA PHE A 131 11.96 13.34 1.03
C PHE A 131 11.51 11.99 1.61
N LEU A 132 10.21 11.77 1.79
CA LEU A 132 9.66 10.48 2.22
C LEU A 132 9.99 9.38 1.20
N PHE A 133 9.82 9.68 -0.09
CA PHE A 133 10.12 8.75 -1.17
C PHE A 133 11.60 8.37 -1.16
N LEU A 134 12.53 9.32 -1.12
CA LEU A 134 13.96 9.05 -1.09
C LEU A 134 14.36 8.27 0.16
N LYS A 135 13.82 8.62 1.34
CA LYS A 135 14.06 7.90 2.59
C LYS A 135 13.68 6.42 2.46
N TRP A 136 12.46 6.13 2.06
CA TRP A 136 11.90 4.79 2.08
C TRP A 136 12.22 3.97 0.81
N ASN A 137 12.60 4.62 -0.29
CA ASN A 137 13.11 3.96 -1.48
C ASN A 137 14.57 3.50 -1.31
N ASN A 138 15.31 4.05 -0.36
CA ASN A 138 16.65 3.58 0.02
C ASN A 138 16.63 2.49 1.08
N GLU A 139 15.50 2.28 1.76
CA GLU A 139 15.31 1.24 2.77
C GLU A 139 14.66 0.00 2.13
N THR A 140 15.25 -1.18 2.33
CA THR A 140 14.66 -2.46 1.92
C THR A 140 13.89 -3.09 3.07
N ASN A 141 13.03 -4.09 2.80
CA ASN A 141 12.39 -4.87 3.86
C ASN A 141 13.44 -5.53 4.78
N TYR A 142 14.58 -5.97 4.22
CA TYR A 142 15.68 -6.53 5.00
C TYR A 142 16.35 -5.49 5.90
N THR A 143 16.76 -4.31 5.37
CA THR A 143 17.43 -3.29 6.18
C THR A 143 16.49 -2.71 7.25
N PHE A 144 15.21 -2.53 6.90
CA PHE A 144 14.20 -2.05 7.83
C PHE A 144 13.89 -3.07 8.94
N SER A 145 13.83 -4.37 8.61
CA SER A 145 13.60 -5.43 9.59
C SER A 145 14.65 -5.42 10.71
N LYS A 146 15.91 -5.19 10.38
CA LYS A 146 17.04 -5.14 11.34
C LYS A 146 16.93 -3.98 12.36
N ARG A 147 16.08 -3.01 12.12
CA ARG A 147 15.88 -1.89 13.05
C ARG A 147 14.98 -2.26 14.23
N PHE A 148 14.21 -3.34 14.12
CA PHE A 148 13.41 -3.85 15.22
C PHE A 148 14.28 -4.61 16.22
N LYS A 149 13.94 -4.53 17.50
CA LYS A 149 14.55 -5.33 18.57
C LYS A 149 13.85 -6.68 18.72
N ASN A 150 12.56 -6.71 18.43
CA ASN A 150 11.72 -7.89 18.54
C ASN A 150 12.04 -8.89 17.41
N PRO A 151 12.52 -10.12 17.71
CA PRO A 151 12.91 -11.11 16.69
C PRO A 151 11.74 -11.54 15.78
N PHE A 152 10.52 -11.63 16.32
CA PHE A 152 9.35 -11.99 15.54
C PHE A 152 9.05 -10.91 14.48
N LEU A 153 9.10 -9.63 14.86
CA LEU A 153 8.90 -8.53 13.93
C LEU A 153 10.04 -8.42 12.92
N GLN A 154 11.30 -8.69 13.32
CA GLN A 154 12.42 -8.75 12.38
C GLN A 154 12.14 -9.76 11.27
N GLU A 155 11.78 -10.98 11.65
CA GLU A 155 11.50 -12.05 10.70
C GLU A 155 10.26 -11.72 9.84
N ALA A 156 9.17 -11.30 10.45
CA ALA A 156 7.92 -10.96 9.76
C ALA A 156 8.12 -9.86 8.70
N ILE A 157 8.85 -8.80 9.04
CA ILE A 157 9.14 -7.69 8.11
C ILE A 157 10.07 -8.14 6.99
N ARG A 158 11.05 -9.00 7.29
CA ARG A 158 11.95 -9.57 6.29
C ARG A 158 11.18 -10.40 5.25
N LEU A 159 10.16 -11.14 5.71
CA LEU A 159 9.33 -12.05 4.89
C LEU A 159 8.15 -11.35 4.18
N LEU A 160 8.02 -10.02 4.27
CA LEU A 160 6.93 -9.29 3.57
C LEU A 160 6.89 -9.55 2.06
N TYR A 161 8.04 -9.88 1.48
CA TYR A 161 8.21 -10.22 0.08
C TYR A 161 9.20 -11.38 -0.04
N ASP A 162 9.07 -12.18 -1.09
CA ASP A 162 10.00 -13.28 -1.39
C ASP A 162 11.44 -12.79 -1.64
N ASN A 163 11.60 -11.51 -1.99
CA ASN A 163 12.89 -10.86 -2.19
C ASN A 163 13.16 -9.83 -1.08
N GLU A 164 14.24 -10.01 -0.35
CA GLU A 164 14.66 -9.13 0.76
C GLU A 164 15.11 -7.73 0.32
N GLU A 165 15.38 -7.53 -0.98
CA GLU A 165 15.80 -6.25 -1.56
C GLU A 165 14.63 -5.36 -2.00
N VAL A 166 13.39 -5.79 -1.78
CA VAL A 166 12.21 -4.97 -2.10
C VAL A 166 12.20 -3.72 -1.24
N LYS A 167 12.04 -2.58 -1.88
CA LYS A 167 12.04 -1.28 -1.19
C LYS A 167 10.78 -1.12 -0.34
N MET A 168 10.95 -0.58 0.87
CA MET A 168 9.83 -0.34 1.80
C MET A 168 8.73 0.54 1.18
N MET A 169 9.08 1.41 0.24
CA MET A 169 8.13 2.24 -0.49
C MET A 169 7.07 1.43 -1.23
N VAL A 170 7.43 0.23 -1.73
CA VAL A 170 6.51 -0.70 -2.43
C VAL A 170 5.40 -1.20 -1.50
N MET A 171 5.67 -1.29 -0.20
CA MET A 171 4.67 -1.67 0.81
C MET A 171 3.91 -0.45 1.32
N MET A 172 4.61 0.64 1.59
CA MET A 172 4.05 1.81 2.27
C MET A 172 3.02 2.55 1.40
N MET A 173 3.31 2.69 0.10
CA MET A 173 2.38 3.36 -0.82
C MET A 173 1.02 2.67 -0.88
N PRO A 174 0.90 1.36 -1.15
CA PRO A 174 -0.40 0.69 -1.09
C PRO A 174 -1.06 0.78 0.29
N LEU A 175 -0.32 0.68 1.41
CA LEU A 175 -0.90 0.83 2.74
C LEU A 175 -1.55 2.20 2.96
N ALA A 176 -0.95 3.26 2.43
CA ALA A 176 -1.55 4.59 2.46
C ALA A 176 -2.92 4.62 1.76
N PHE A 177 -3.05 3.93 0.62
CA PHE A 177 -4.31 3.83 -0.13
C PHE A 177 -5.32 2.85 0.50
N PHE A 178 -4.85 1.75 1.09
CA PHE A 178 -5.71 0.80 1.80
C PHE A 178 -6.41 1.46 2.99
N ASP A 179 -5.68 2.22 3.80
CA ASP A 179 -6.23 2.86 5.00
C ASP A 179 -7.39 3.82 4.67
N VAL A 180 -7.29 4.53 3.54
CA VAL A 180 -8.36 5.42 3.04
C VAL A 180 -9.37 4.70 2.12
N LYS A 181 -9.37 3.37 2.10
CA LYS A 181 -10.28 2.53 1.30
C LYS A 181 -10.25 2.86 -0.20
N SER A 182 -9.07 3.20 -0.70
CA SER A 182 -8.82 3.53 -2.11
C SER A 182 -7.90 2.52 -2.79
N CYS A 183 -7.98 1.25 -2.33
CA CYS A 183 -7.19 0.14 -2.87
C CYS A 183 -8.01 -1.17 -2.78
N GLY A 184 -9.23 -1.15 -3.35
CA GLY A 184 -10.19 -2.25 -3.28
C GLY A 184 -9.97 -3.34 -4.33
N TYR A 185 -10.44 -4.53 -4.01
CA TYR A 185 -10.54 -5.65 -4.95
C TYR A 185 -11.89 -5.58 -5.68
N PRO A 186 -11.93 -5.55 -7.03
CA PRO A 186 -13.18 -5.53 -7.77
C PRO A 186 -13.92 -6.86 -7.58
N LEU A 187 -15.18 -6.83 -7.15
CA LEU A 187 -15.95 -8.05 -6.95
C LEU A 187 -16.15 -8.79 -8.28
N GLY A 188 -15.85 -10.10 -8.27
CA GLY A 188 -15.84 -10.93 -9.48
C GLY A 188 -14.50 -10.91 -10.24
N GLY A 189 -13.48 -10.21 -9.70
CA GLY A 189 -12.11 -10.22 -10.20
C GLY A 189 -11.91 -9.50 -11.54
N SER A 190 -10.77 -9.76 -12.16
CA SER A 190 -10.33 -9.09 -13.39
C SER A 190 -11.31 -9.27 -14.55
N ILE A 191 -11.98 -10.41 -14.67
CA ILE A 191 -12.97 -10.66 -15.74
C ILE A 191 -14.20 -9.78 -15.56
N ALA A 192 -14.70 -9.68 -14.32
CA ALA A 192 -15.86 -8.83 -14.04
C ALA A 192 -15.49 -7.36 -14.27
N PHE A 193 -14.32 -6.94 -13.78
CA PHE A 193 -13.83 -5.58 -13.97
C PHE A 193 -13.66 -5.23 -15.47
N ALA A 194 -13.13 -6.14 -16.27
CA ALA A 194 -12.96 -5.92 -17.72
C ALA A 194 -14.28 -5.74 -18.49
N LYS A 195 -15.43 -6.11 -17.93
CA LYS A 195 -16.73 -5.92 -18.57
C LYS A 195 -17.27 -4.48 -18.46
N TYR A 196 -16.67 -3.67 -17.62
CA TYR A 196 -17.01 -2.26 -17.49
C TYR A 196 -16.32 -1.38 -18.55
N PHE A 197 -15.33 -1.92 -19.28
CA PHE A 197 -14.74 -1.32 -20.49
C PHE A 197 -15.50 -1.71 -21.75
#